data_b358a66b65052c41a009cc39c472742a
#
_entry.id   b358a66b65052c41a009cc39c472742a
#
_cell.length_a   1.000
_cell.length_b   1.000
_cell.length_c   1.000
_cell.angle_alpha   90.00
_cell.angle_beta   90.00
_cell.angle_gamma   90.00
#
_symmetry.space_group_name_H-M   'P 1'
#
loop_
_entity.id
_entity.type
_entity.pdbx_description
1 polymer ?
#
loop_
_entity_poly.entity_id
_entity_poly.type
_entity_poly.pdbx_seq_one_letter_code
_entity_poly.pdbx_strand_id
1 'polypeptide(L)'
;MAHESLTSGWTRREAIGTLVTAAAAIALPDRASAAPPAFPRGSVIRTVLKDYDPDDLGNAATLFHEHMSLAPDFLARFAQYTAATRAAAGLPAAPAPPASLAFMQDLDVMVQELTAAKREGIGCIVDGGHPDMGRSIDFLRQLSSKSQMPIVAGGGLYTQPFYPAAIAAMSEDDIVRALVKQVEQDPVGAFGEIGSWDEMTATERKVFRAIGRAHVATNLPIFTHTGIPGKAALEQIDLLEDAGVKPDRVVIGHLGNLVDTSVQVHKSICKRGAFVGFDRQGGPTDGDQVQMAIALIDAGYADNLMFSSDLARESFIQRNGGPGYAKTLSVFVPKLKAAGANDEVLRKIMIDNPRRFLAFVPKKRRA
;
A
#
# COMPACT_ATOMS: atom_id res chain seq x y z
N MET A 1 -43.06 -43.84 -37.17
CA MET A 1 -42.96 -43.11 -35.87
C MET A 1 -41.56 -42.55 -35.80
N ALA A 2 -41.43 -41.26 -36.07
CA ALA A 2 -40.18 -40.55 -36.15
C ALA A 2 -39.86 -39.91 -34.79
N HIS A 3 -38.68 -40.13 -34.25
CA HIS A 3 -38.14 -39.42 -33.12
C HIS A 3 -37.31 -38.22 -33.65
N GLU A 4 -37.80 -37.02 -33.49
CA GLU A 4 -37.05 -35.80 -33.65
C GLU A 4 -36.23 -35.52 -32.37
N SER A 5 -34.93 -35.49 -32.49
CA SER A 5 -34.03 -35.00 -31.44
C SER A 5 -33.70 -33.53 -31.68
N LEU A 6 -34.17 -32.64 -30.85
CA LEU A 6 -33.81 -31.24 -30.81
C LEU A 6 -32.50 -31.10 -30.02
N THR A 7 -31.37 -30.92 -30.71
CA THR A 7 -30.11 -30.45 -30.13
C THR A 7 -29.89 -28.99 -30.58
N SER A 8 -30.30 -28.02 -29.77
CA SER A 8 -29.88 -26.64 -29.94
C SER A 8 -28.51 -26.43 -29.28
N GLY A 9 -27.45 -26.57 -30.08
CA GLY A 9 -26.10 -26.28 -29.65
C GLY A 9 -25.83 -24.78 -29.74
N TRP A 10 -25.55 -24.17 -28.62
CA TRP A 10 -25.03 -22.81 -28.59
C TRP A 10 -23.62 -22.77 -29.18
N THR A 11 -23.36 -21.85 -30.12
CA THR A 11 -22.03 -21.70 -30.71
C THR A 11 -21.09 -20.96 -29.73
N ARG A 12 -19.80 -21.29 -29.79
CA ARG A 12 -18.75 -20.61 -28.96
C ARG A 12 -18.76 -19.08 -29.09
N ARG A 13 -19.32 -18.51 -30.13
CA ARG A 13 -19.45 -17.07 -30.33
C ARG A 13 -20.61 -16.45 -29.54
N GLU A 14 -21.66 -17.17 -29.26
CA GLU A 14 -22.80 -16.71 -28.47
C GLU A 14 -22.53 -16.75 -26.97
N ALA A 15 -21.63 -17.64 -26.51
CA ALA A 15 -21.20 -17.72 -25.12
C ALA A 15 -20.24 -16.57 -24.73
N ILE A 16 -19.60 -15.91 -25.70
CA ILE A 16 -18.67 -14.77 -25.42
C ILE A 16 -19.41 -13.42 -25.40
N GLY A 17 -20.65 -13.39 -25.92
CA GLY A 17 -21.43 -12.14 -26.05
C GLY A 17 -22.17 -11.68 -24.79
N THR A 18 -22.24 -12.48 -23.71
CA THR A 18 -23.10 -12.19 -22.55
C THR A 18 -22.33 -12.03 -21.22
N LEU A 19 -21.02 -11.88 -21.25
CA LEU A 19 -20.20 -11.52 -20.09
C LEU A 19 -19.62 -10.10 -20.23
N VAL A 20 -20.42 -9.15 -20.67
CA VAL A 20 -20.23 -7.77 -20.27
C VAL A 20 -20.90 -7.63 -18.91
N THR A 21 -20.26 -8.15 -17.89
CA THR A 21 -20.57 -7.77 -16.51
C THR A 21 -20.29 -6.29 -16.40
N ALA A 22 -21.35 -5.48 -16.29
CA ALA A 22 -21.26 -4.14 -15.78
C ALA A 22 -20.47 -4.23 -14.47
N ALA A 23 -19.23 -3.75 -14.48
CA ALA A 23 -18.52 -3.41 -13.25
C ALA A 23 -19.32 -2.28 -12.62
N ALA A 24 -20.30 -2.65 -11.80
CA ALA A 24 -20.96 -1.68 -10.94
C ALA A 24 -19.87 -1.13 -10.04
N ALA A 25 -19.59 0.15 -10.15
CA ALA A 25 -18.75 0.84 -9.18
C ALA A 25 -19.29 0.48 -7.80
N ILE A 26 -18.47 -0.19 -6.98
CA ILE A 26 -18.85 -0.52 -5.60
C ILE A 26 -18.76 0.80 -4.85
N ALA A 27 -19.86 1.57 -4.89
CA ALA A 27 -19.99 2.77 -4.08
C ALA A 27 -20.01 2.32 -2.61
N LEU A 28 -19.01 2.77 -1.85
CA LEU A 28 -19.07 2.68 -0.40
C LEU A 28 -20.18 3.64 0.08
N PRO A 29 -20.94 3.27 1.13
CA PRO A 29 -22.10 4.04 1.54
C PRO A 29 -21.74 5.49 1.92
N ASP A 30 -22.68 6.37 1.68
CA ASP A 30 -22.56 7.79 2.00
C ASP A 30 -22.49 8.00 3.53
N ARG A 31 -21.93 9.11 3.99
CA ARG A 31 -21.57 9.49 5.38
C ARG A 31 -22.66 9.35 6.46
N ALA A 32 -23.79 8.73 6.21
CA ALA A 32 -24.99 8.87 7.04
C ALA A 32 -24.93 8.26 8.47
N SER A 33 -23.91 7.46 8.85
CA SER A 33 -23.95 6.69 10.11
C SER A 33 -22.78 6.88 11.09
N ALA A 34 -21.64 7.42 10.70
CA ALA A 34 -20.54 7.69 11.64
C ALA A 34 -20.03 9.12 11.52
N ALA A 35 -19.73 9.77 12.65
CA ALA A 35 -19.08 11.08 12.64
C ALA A 35 -17.74 10.97 11.85
N PRO A 36 -17.47 11.90 10.91
CA PRO A 36 -16.21 11.90 10.19
C PRO A 36 -15.04 12.04 11.16
N PRO A 37 -13.85 11.50 10.83
CA PRO A 37 -12.67 11.67 11.67
C PRO A 37 -12.37 13.16 11.86
N ALA A 38 -12.08 13.56 13.09
CA ALA A 38 -11.65 14.92 13.39
C ALA A 38 -10.13 15.04 13.16
N PHE A 39 -9.71 16.10 12.48
CA PHE A 39 -8.30 16.37 12.21
C PHE A 39 -7.81 17.56 13.02
N PRO A 40 -6.55 17.56 13.53
CA PRO A 40 -5.94 18.73 14.14
C PRO A 40 -5.97 19.94 13.19
N ARG A 41 -6.16 21.14 13.72
CA ARG A 41 -6.16 22.36 12.90
C ARG A 41 -4.85 22.52 12.12
N GLY A 42 -4.97 22.75 10.81
CA GLY A 42 -3.83 22.89 9.90
C GLY A 42 -3.27 21.55 9.41
N SER A 43 -3.99 20.44 9.64
CA SER A 43 -3.64 19.17 9.01
C SER A 43 -3.80 19.23 7.51
N VAL A 44 -2.88 18.59 6.80
CA VAL A 44 -2.92 18.43 5.34
C VAL A 44 -2.66 16.98 4.97
N ILE A 45 -3.16 16.57 3.82
CA ILE A 45 -2.70 15.38 3.08
C ILE A 45 -1.89 15.91 1.89
N ARG A 46 -0.59 15.67 1.90
CA ARG A 46 0.31 16.16 0.88
C ARG A 46 0.35 15.23 -0.32
N THR A 47 0.06 15.77 -1.49
CA THR A 47 0.19 15.06 -2.77
C THR A 47 1.32 15.68 -3.61
N VAL A 48 1.65 15.02 -4.71
CA VAL A 48 2.70 15.50 -5.63
C VAL A 48 2.37 16.84 -6.31
N LEU A 49 1.10 17.27 -6.34
CA LEU A 49 0.66 18.50 -6.99
C LEU A 49 0.30 19.60 -5.98
N LYS A 50 -0.30 19.25 -4.85
CA LYS A 50 -0.74 20.22 -3.82
C LYS A 50 -1.03 19.54 -2.49
N ASP A 51 -1.10 20.32 -1.43
CA ASP A 51 -1.66 19.89 -0.15
C ASP A 51 -3.20 19.99 -0.18
N TYR A 52 -3.90 18.96 0.28
CA TYR A 52 -5.35 18.91 0.44
C TYR A 52 -5.70 19.09 1.92
N ASP A 53 -6.81 19.77 2.19
CA ASP A 53 -7.49 19.55 3.47
C ASP A 53 -7.93 18.07 3.52
N PRO A 54 -7.75 17.38 4.68
CA PRO A 54 -8.13 15.97 4.76
C PRO A 54 -9.61 15.70 4.40
N ASP A 55 -10.51 16.68 4.56
CA ASP A 55 -11.91 16.55 4.19
C ASP A 55 -12.17 16.69 2.69
N ASP A 56 -11.26 17.32 1.94
CA ASP A 56 -11.40 17.54 0.49
C ASP A 56 -11.15 16.27 -0.34
N LEU A 57 -10.58 15.20 0.20
CA LEU A 57 -10.43 13.92 -0.51
C LEU A 57 -11.77 13.18 -0.68
N GLY A 58 -12.84 13.66 -0.08
CA GLY A 58 -14.20 13.14 -0.26
C GLY A 58 -14.41 11.74 0.32
N ASN A 59 -15.40 11.03 -0.22
CA ASN A 59 -15.83 9.70 0.25
C ASN A 59 -15.28 8.53 -0.61
N ALA A 60 -14.28 8.78 -1.45
CA ALA A 60 -13.65 7.74 -2.25
C ALA A 60 -12.54 7.02 -1.45
N ALA A 61 -12.29 5.76 -1.80
CA ALA A 61 -11.28 4.96 -1.13
C ALA A 61 -9.86 5.50 -1.34
N THR A 62 -9.01 5.37 -0.34
CA THR A 62 -7.59 5.69 -0.43
C THR A 62 -6.76 4.42 -0.29
N LEU A 63 -5.91 4.15 -1.27
CA LEU A 63 -4.95 3.05 -1.23
C LEU A 63 -3.67 3.55 -0.58
N PHE A 64 -3.31 2.97 0.55
CA PHE A 64 -2.17 3.45 1.35
C PHE A 64 -0.81 2.94 0.86
N HIS A 65 -0.80 1.96 -0.04
CA HIS A 65 0.43 1.32 -0.53
C HIS A 65 0.25 0.74 -1.94
N GLU A 66 0.77 1.43 -2.93
CA GLU A 66 0.83 0.99 -4.33
C GLU A 66 2.17 1.41 -4.95
N HIS A 67 2.48 0.91 -6.15
CA HIS A 67 3.65 1.33 -6.92
C HIS A 67 3.23 1.85 -8.30
N MET A 68 3.75 3.03 -8.66
CA MET A 68 3.46 3.68 -9.94
C MET A 68 4.71 4.08 -10.72
N SER A 69 5.90 4.01 -10.09
CA SER A 69 7.17 4.39 -10.71
C SER A 69 8.32 3.64 -10.03
N LEU A 70 8.63 2.45 -10.53
CA LEU A 70 9.78 1.66 -10.10
C LEU A 70 10.80 1.55 -11.22
N ALA A 71 12.09 1.39 -10.87
CA ALA A 71 13.14 1.12 -11.86
C ALA A 71 12.83 -0.16 -12.66
N PRO A 72 13.11 -0.21 -13.97
CA PRO A 72 12.86 -1.40 -14.79
C PRO A 72 13.54 -2.67 -14.28
N ASP A 73 14.71 -2.53 -13.64
CA ASP A 73 15.50 -3.62 -13.05
C ASP A 73 15.14 -3.97 -11.61
N PHE A 74 14.18 -3.25 -11.00
CA PHE A 74 13.81 -3.43 -9.59
C PHE A 74 13.49 -4.89 -9.26
N LEU A 75 12.64 -5.55 -10.06
CA LEU A 75 12.24 -6.94 -9.81
C LEU A 75 13.41 -7.92 -9.96
N ALA A 76 14.34 -7.66 -10.87
CA ALA A 76 15.53 -8.49 -11.02
C ALA A 76 16.46 -8.39 -9.80
N ARG A 77 16.66 -7.18 -9.29
CA ARG A 77 17.42 -6.93 -8.04
C ARG A 77 16.74 -7.57 -6.84
N PHE A 78 15.42 -7.41 -6.73
CA PHE A 78 14.61 -8.03 -5.68
C PHE A 78 14.70 -9.56 -5.71
N ALA A 79 14.62 -10.17 -6.91
CA ALA A 79 14.71 -11.60 -7.10
C ALA A 79 16.10 -12.17 -6.72
N GLN A 80 17.17 -11.47 -7.09
CA GLN A 80 18.53 -11.88 -6.70
C GLN A 80 18.70 -11.92 -5.19
N TYR A 81 18.20 -10.87 -4.51
CA TYR A 81 18.27 -10.81 -3.05
C TYR A 81 17.40 -11.87 -2.39
N THR A 82 16.15 -12.04 -2.79
CA THR A 82 15.26 -13.06 -2.23
C THR A 82 15.80 -14.47 -2.48
N ALA A 83 16.42 -14.73 -3.62
CA ALA A 83 17.04 -16.01 -3.91
C ALA A 83 18.20 -16.32 -2.93
N ALA A 84 19.07 -15.33 -2.69
CA ALA A 84 20.19 -15.48 -1.76
C ALA A 84 19.70 -15.73 -0.32
N THR A 85 18.72 -14.97 0.14
CA THR A 85 18.13 -15.08 1.49
C THR A 85 17.43 -16.43 1.65
N ARG A 86 16.66 -16.89 0.66
CA ARG A 86 16.00 -18.20 0.70
C ARG A 86 17.00 -19.35 0.69
N ALA A 87 18.05 -19.27 -0.13
CA ALA A 87 19.12 -20.27 -0.15
C ALA A 87 19.84 -20.37 1.19
N ALA A 88 20.15 -19.23 1.82
CA ALA A 88 20.75 -19.19 3.15
C ALA A 88 19.84 -19.79 4.23
N ALA A 89 18.52 -19.67 4.08
CA ALA A 89 17.51 -20.25 4.97
C ALA A 89 17.14 -21.72 4.63
N GLY A 90 17.77 -22.34 3.62
CA GLY A 90 17.45 -23.68 3.16
C GLY A 90 16.06 -23.81 2.52
N LEU A 91 15.46 -22.72 2.06
CA LEU A 91 14.14 -22.67 1.45
C LEU A 91 14.22 -22.90 -0.08
N PRO A 92 13.15 -23.45 -0.70
CA PRO A 92 13.09 -23.60 -2.16
C PRO A 92 13.27 -22.26 -2.88
N ALA A 93 13.77 -22.30 -4.10
CA ALA A 93 13.88 -21.10 -4.95
C ALA A 93 12.52 -20.36 -5.04
N ALA A 94 12.57 -19.04 -5.04
CA ALA A 94 11.37 -18.25 -5.29
C ALA A 94 10.88 -18.49 -6.72
N PRO A 95 9.57 -18.37 -6.98
CA PRO A 95 9.07 -18.32 -8.35
C PRO A 95 9.81 -17.24 -9.18
N ALA A 96 9.97 -17.46 -10.47
CA ALA A 96 10.56 -16.46 -11.35
C ALA A 96 9.83 -15.10 -11.17
N PRO A 97 10.55 -13.97 -11.13
CA PRO A 97 9.91 -12.67 -11.02
C PRO A 97 8.99 -12.43 -12.23
N PRO A 98 7.94 -11.61 -12.08
CA PRO A 98 7.12 -11.20 -13.21
C PRO A 98 8.00 -10.55 -14.29
N ALA A 99 7.61 -10.69 -15.54
CA ALA A 99 8.50 -10.48 -16.69
C ALA A 99 9.03 -9.04 -16.83
N SER A 100 8.29 -8.01 -16.46
CA SER A 100 8.73 -6.62 -16.65
C SER A 100 7.93 -5.63 -15.79
N LEU A 101 8.59 -4.52 -15.41
CA LEU A 101 7.95 -3.30 -14.91
C LEU A 101 7.93 -2.18 -15.97
N ALA A 102 8.17 -2.50 -17.25
CA ALA A 102 8.21 -1.51 -18.32
C ALA A 102 6.91 -0.69 -18.41
N PHE A 103 5.76 -1.27 -18.06
CA PHE A 103 4.48 -0.56 -18.02
C PHE A 103 4.49 0.65 -17.07
N MET A 104 5.26 0.61 -15.97
CA MET A 104 5.42 1.73 -15.04
C MET A 104 6.28 2.88 -15.59
N GLN A 105 6.86 2.72 -16.78
CA GLN A 105 7.58 3.77 -17.51
C GLN A 105 6.71 4.35 -18.64
N ASP A 106 5.57 3.72 -18.96
CA ASP A 106 4.63 4.16 -19.99
C ASP A 106 3.55 5.05 -19.36
N LEU A 107 3.70 6.37 -19.55
CA LEU A 107 2.80 7.35 -18.96
C LEU A 107 1.35 7.18 -19.43
N ASP A 108 1.13 6.84 -20.69
CA ASP A 108 -0.22 6.73 -21.25
C ASP A 108 -0.92 5.47 -20.72
N VAL A 109 -0.20 4.36 -20.57
CA VAL A 109 -0.71 3.15 -19.90
C VAL A 109 -1.09 3.46 -18.46
N MET A 110 -0.19 4.08 -17.69
CA MET A 110 -0.43 4.39 -16.30
C MET A 110 -1.56 5.40 -16.11
N VAL A 111 -1.71 6.38 -16.98
CA VAL A 111 -2.85 7.31 -16.97
C VAL A 111 -4.17 6.58 -17.19
N GLN A 112 -4.22 5.62 -18.13
CA GLN A 112 -5.42 4.79 -18.35
C GLN A 112 -5.78 3.96 -17.13
N GLU A 113 -4.79 3.31 -16.51
CA GLU A 113 -4.97 2.50 -15.30
C GLU A 113 -5.51 3.33 -14.13
N LEU A 114 -4.92 4.51 -13.84
CA LEU A 114 -5.39 5.36 -12.74
C LEU A 114 -6.75 6.02 -13.05
N THR A 115 -7.01 6.34 -14.31
CA THR A 115 -8.34 6.85 -14.73
C THR A 115 -9.40 5.77 -14.53
N ALA A 116 -9.09 4.51 -14.80
CA ALA A 116 -9.97 3.38 -14.54
C ALA A 116 -10.20 3.20 -13.04
N ALA A 117 -9.14 3.18 -12.23
CA ALA A 117 -9.23 3.07 -10.78
C ALA A 117 -10.11 4.18 -10.16
N LYS A 118 -10.00 5.41 -10.67
CA LYS A 118 -10.84 6.53 -10.22
C LYS A 118 -12.31 6.29 -10.50
N ARG A 119 -12.66 5.78 -11.68
CA ARG A 119 -14.05 5.41 -12.03
C ARG A 119 -14.60 4.28 -11.16
N GLU A 120 -13.72 3.44 -10.65
CA GLU A 120 -14.04 2.31 -9.75
C GLU A 120 -14.05 2.68 -8.27
N GLY A 121 -13.92 3.97 -7.92
CA GLY A 121 -14.11 4.46 -6.55
C GLY A 121 -12.81 4.74 -5.78
N ILE A 122 -11.64 4.72 -6.42
CA ILE A 122 -10.39 5.16 -5.79
C ILE A 122 -10.27 6.68 -5.90
N GLY A 123 -10.03 7.36 -4.78
CA GLY A 123 -9.91 8.82 -4.70
C GLY A 123 -8.50 9.33 -4.42
N CYS A 124 -7.63 8.48 -3.88
CA CYS A 124 -6.23 8.81 -3.61
C CYS A 124 -5.38 7.54 -3.59
N ILE A 125 -4.14 7.65 -4.02
CA ILE A 125 -3.18 6.54 -4.01
C ILE A 125 -1.86 7.02 -3.41
N VAL A 126 -1.27 6.20 -2.52
CA VAL A 126 0.09 6.41 -2.01
C VAL A 126 1.06 5.56 -2.83
N ASP A 127 2.06 6.20 -3.43
CA ASP A 127 3.17 5.53 -4.09
C ASP A 127 4.26 5.17 -3.08
N GLY A 128 4.50 3.88 -2.89
CA GLY A 128 5.50 3.36 -1.96
C GLY A 128 6.94 3.48 -2.44
N GLY A 129 7.15 4.01 -3.65
CA GLY A 129 8.48 4.14 -4.23
C GLY A 129 9.31 5.27 -3.63
N HIS A 130 10.63 5.08 -3.63
CA HIS A 130 11.62 6.11 -3.29
C HIS A 130 12.74 6.20 -4.33
N PRO A 131 13.68 7.16 -4.20
CA PRO A 131 14.79 7.29 -5.16
C PRO A 131 15.64 6.03 -5.32
N ASP A 132 15.86 5.24 -4.26
CA ASP A 132 16.62 3.98 -4.29
C ASP A 132 15.87 2.83 -4.99
N MET A 133 14.55 2.98 -5.18
CA MET A 133 13.71 2.08 -5.98
C MET A 133 13.48 2.61 -7.41
N GLY A 134 14.01 3.77 -7.74
CA GLY A 134 13.89 4.40 -9.07
C GLY A 134 12.64 5.26 -9.26
N ARG A 135 11.96 5.68 -8.19
CA ARG A 135 10.82 6.61 -8.26
C ARG A 135 11.19 7.92 -8.96
N SER A 136 10.32 8.40 -9.83
CA SER A 136 10.39 9.72 -10.46
C SER A 136 9.25 10.62 -10.01
N ILE A 137 9.56 11.71 -9.28
CA ILE A 137 8.55 12.71 -8.88
C ILE A 137 7.92 13.39 -10.10
N ASP A 138 8.70 13.69 -11.13
CA ASP A 138 8.17 14.35 -12.32
C ASP A 138 7.22 13.44 -13.11
N PHE A 139 7.49 12.13 -13.13
CA PHE A 139 6.56 11.15 -13.68
C PHE A 139 5.26 11.10 -12.87
N LEU A 140 5.34 11.04 -11.54
CA LEU A 140 4.15 11.03 -10.67
C LEU A 140 3.34 12.33 -10.80
N ARG A 141 3.97 13.50 -10.98
CA ARG A 141 3.27 14.76 -11.25
C ARG A 141 2.51 14.72 -12.58
N GLN A 142 3.15 14.26 -13.66
CA GLN A 142 2.50 14.10 -14.95
C GLN A 142 1.33 13.11 -14.87
N LEU A 143 1.53 11.97 -14.22
CA LEU A 143 0.54 10.95 -14.02
C LEU A 143 -0.66 11.49 -13.22
N SER A 144 -0.42 12.15 -12.08
CA SER A 144 -1.46 12.77 -11.26
C SER A 144 -2.23 13.86 -12.03
N SER A 145 -1.51 14.71 -12.76
CA SER A 145 -2.13 15.79 -13.55
C SER A 145 -3.03 15.26 -14.67
N LYS A 146 -2.56 14.24 -15.42
CA LYS A 146 -3.32 13.70 -16.56
C LYS A 146 -4.49 12.82 -16.12
N SER A 147 -4.31 11.98 -15.11
CA SER A 147 -5.37 11.07 -14.59
C SER A 147 -6.34 11.76 -13.63
N GLN A 148 -5.98 12.96 -13.13
CA GLN A 148 -6.71 13.65 -12.07
C GLN A 148 -6.82 12.80 -10.78
N MET A 149 -5.88 11.86 -10.57
CA MET A 149 -5.76 11.07 -9.35
C MET A 149 -4.83 11.78 -8.37
N PRO A 150 -5.28 12.13 -7.16
CA PRO A 150 -4.38 12.56 -6.09
C PRO A 150 -3.36 11.45 -5.77
N ILE A 151 -2.07 11.77 -5.88
CA ILE A 151 -0.98 10.84 -5.58
C ILE A 151 -0.16 11.40 -4.43
N VAL A 152 -0.04 10.64 -3.36
CA VAL A 152 0.89 10.89 -2.25
C VAL A 152 2.20 10.19 -2.57
N ALA A 153 3.31 10.92 -2.61
CA ALA A 153 4.62 10.31 -2.83
C ALA A 153 5.22 9.80 -1.53
N GLY A 154 5.72 8.58 -1.54
CA GLY A 154 6.58 8.04 -0.50
C GLY A 154 7.96 8.68 -0.49
N GLY A 155 8.63 8.64 0.65
CA GLY A 155 10.02 9.04 0.83
C GLY A 155 10.72 8.14 1.82
N GLY A 156 12.03 8.20 1.85
CA GLY A 156 12.83 7.37 2.73
C GLY A 156 13.76 6.43 2.00
N LEU A 157 13.96 5.25 2.56
CA LEU A 157 14.86 4.20 2.08
C LEU A 157 14.14 2.85 2.18
N TYR A 158 14.26 2.01 1.14
CA TYR A 158 13.59 0.71 1.08
C TYR A 158 14.24 -0.34 2.00
N THR A 159 14.87 -1.35 1.46
CA THR A 159 15.61 -2.39 2.19
C THR A 159 17.09 -2.31 1.88
N GLN A 160 17.93 -2.89 2.74
CA GLN A 160 19.39 -2.78 2.62
C GLN A 160 19.96 -3.05 1.21
N PRO A 161 19.50 -4.05 0.42
CA PRO A 161 20.03 -4.29 -0.93
C PRO A 161 19.80 -3.15 -1.93
N PHE A 162 18.86 -2.27 -1.62
CA PHE A 162 18.50 -1.12 -2.46
C PHE A 162 19.15 0.18 -1.98
N TYR A 163 19.66 0.21 -0.75
CA TYR A 163 20.26 1.42 -0.22
C TYR A 163 21.42 1.92 -1.09
N PRO A 164 21.53 3.24 -1.29
CA PRO A 164 22.77 3.83 -1.78
C PRO A 164 23.97 3.36 -0.94
N ALA A 165 25.09 3.06 -1.60
CA ALA A 165 26.27 2.48 -0.94
C ALA A 165 26.78 3.34 0.25
N ALA A 166 26.55 4.64 0.21
CA ALA A 166 26.94 5.57 1.28
C ALA A 166 26.21 5.32 2.60
N ILE A 167 24.98 4.76 2.59
CA ILE A 167 24.16 4.58 3.80
C ILE A 167 24.87 3.71 4.85
N ALA A 168 25.63 2.71 4.44
CA ALA A 168 26.36 1.85 5.36
C ALA A 168 27.36 2.65 6.24
N ALA A 169 28.04 3.62 5.65
CA ALA A 169 29.05 4.45 6.31
C ALA A 169 28.49 5.70 6.99
N MET A 170 27.27 6.15 6.63
CA MET A 170 26.64 7.33 7.23
C MET A 170 26.29 7.10 8.69
N SER A 171 26.47 8.15 9.50
CA SER A 171 25.90 8.20 10.85
C SER A 171 24.37 8.28 10.78
N GLU A 172 23.69 7.92 11.87
CA GLU A 172 22.23 8.06 11.97
C GLU A 172 21.80 9.53 11.78
N ASP A 173 22.55 10.48 12.34
CA ASP A 173 22.30 11.92 12.17
C ASP A 173 22.43 12.39 10.72
N ASP A 174 23.38 11.84 9.96
CA ASP A 174 23.52 12.15 8.52
C ASP A 174 22.34 11.64 7.72
N ILE A 175 21.85 10.44 8.03
CA ILE A 175 20.66 9.88 7.39
C ILE A 175 19.45 10.75 7.72
N VAL A 176 19.24 11.14 8.98
CA VAL A 176 18.15 12.06 9.38
C VAL A 176 18.21 13.36 8.59
N ARG A 177 19.40 14.00 8.48
CA ARG A 177 19.56 15.23 7.70
C ARG A 177 19.20 15.03 6.22
N ALA A 178 19.62 13.91 5.63
CA ALA A 178 19.32 13.59 4.24
C ALA A 178 17.81 13.40 4.02
N LEU A 179 17.13 12.72 4.93
CA LEU A 179 15.68 12.49 4.87
C LEU A 179 14.88 13.80 5.03
N VAL A 180 15.26 14.65 5.98
CA VAL A 180 14.62 15.97 6.17
C VAL A 180 14.83 16.83 4.92
N LYS A 181 16.05 16.84 4.36
CA LYS A 181 16.33 17.55 3.11
C LYS A 181 15.50 17.02 1.94
N GLN A 182 15.28 15.70 1.83
CA GLN A 182 14.40 15.12 0.81
C GLN A 182 12.98 15.69 0.93
N VAL A 183 12.42 15.75 2.14
CA VAL A 183 11.07 16.31 2.38
C VAL A 183 10.99 17.81 2.07
N GLU A 184 12.10 18.53 2.14
CA GLU A 184 12.16 19.94 1.77
C GLU A 184 12.23 20.18 0.26
N GLN A 185 12.80 19.24 -0.47
CA GLN A 185 13.02 19.33 -1.92
C GLN A 185 11.89 18.71 -2.74
N ASP A 186 11.32 17.61 -2.25
CA ASP A 186 10.27 16.83 -2.89
C ASP A 186 8.94 16.95 -2.14
N PRO A 187 7.78 16.85 -2.81
CA PRO A 187 6.46 16.85 -2.18
C PRO A 187 6.15 15.47 -1.55
N VAL A 188 7.02 15.01 -0.63
CA VAL A 188 6.83 13.76 0.10
C VAL A 188 5.68 13.93 1.10
N GLY A 189 4.70 13.00 1.05
CA GLY A 189 3.52 13.00 1.94
C GLY A 189 3.54 11.93 3.03
N ALA A 190 4.41 10.92 2.91
CA ALA A 190 4.65 9.89 3.91
C ALA A 190 6.08 9.36 3.80
N PHE A 191 6.67 8.86 4.89
CA PHE A 191 7.83 7.99 4.81
C PHE A 191 7.36 6.55 4.56
N GLY A 192 7.79 5.95 3.47
CA GLY A 192 7.41 4.58 3.10
C GLY A 192 7.40 4.32 1.61
N GLU A 193 7.50 3.04 1.29
CA GLU A 193 7.57 1.88 2.21
C GLU A 193 8.99 1.73 2.80
N ILE A 194 9.12 1.82 4.11
CA ILE A 194 10.39 1.62 4.80
C ILE A 194 10.57 0.14 5.06
N GLY A 195 11.60 -0.45 4.49
CA GLY A 195 11.70 -1.90 4.41
C GLY A 195 12.65 -2.55 5.39
N SER A 196 12.23 -3.71 5.87
CA SER A 196 13.11 -4.70 6.46
C SER A 196 12.78 -6.10 5.96
N TRP A 197 13.76 -6.98 6.04
CA TRP A 197 13.52 -8.40 5.87
C TRP A 197 13.04 -9.05 7.17
N ASP A 198 12.80 -10.35 7.10
CA ASP A 198 12.31 -11.15 8.22
C ASP A 198 13.26 -11.11 9.42
N GLU A 199 14.57 -11.05 9.15
CA GLU A 199 15.62 -10.73 10.12
C GLU A 199 16.24 -9.38 9.74
N MET A 200 16.00 -8.37 10.56
CA MET A 200 16.52 -7.04 10.33
C MET A 200 18.04 -7.01 10.43
N THR A 201 18.70 -6.37 9.47
CA THR A 201 20.13 -6.12 9.54
C THR A 201 20.45 -4.94 10.46
N ALA A 202 21.70 -4.80 10.87
CA ALA A 202 22.13 -3.65 11.67
C ALA A 202 21.92 -2.31 10.93
N THR A 203 22.06 -2.31 9.59
CA THR A 203 21.85 -1.11 8.77
C THR A 203 20.37 -0.79 8.66
N GLU A 204 19.49 -1.76 8.51
CA GLU A 204 18.04 -1.55 8.52
C GLU A 204 17.57 -0.99 9.86
N ARG A 205 18.02 -1.53 10.99
CA ARG A 205 17.75 -0.97 12.33
C ARG A 205 18.18 0.50 12.43
N LYS A 206 19.37 0.84 11.92
CA LYS A 206 19.87 2.21 11.86
C LYS A 206 18.93 3.10 11.03
N VAL A 207 18.50 2.63 9.86
CA VAL A 207 17.57 3.36 8.99
C VAL A 207 16.21 3.55 9.65
N PHE A 208 15.64 2.52 10.30
CA PHE A 208 14.37 2.65 11.03
C PHE A 208 14.44 3.72 12.12
N ARG A 209 15.50 3.75 12.94
CA ARG A 209 15.69 4.82 13.94
C ARG A 209 15.82 6.20 13.29
N ALA A 210 16.58 6.31 12.20
CA ALA A 210 16.71 7.57 11.47
C ALA A 210 15.37 8.05 10.89
N ILE A 211 14.55 7.15 10.33
CA ILE A 211 13.20 7.45 9.85
C ILE A 211 12.30 7.92 11.00
N GLY A 212 12.34 7.26 12.15
CA GLY A 212 11.57 7.69 13.33
C GLY A 212 11.95 9.11 13.76
N ARG A 213 13.24 9.43 13.79
CA ARG A 213 13.74 10.78 14.11
C ARG A 213 13.39 11.80 13.02
N ALA A 214 13.40 11.42 11.75
CA ALA A 214 12.95 12.28 10.65
C ALA A 214 11.43 12.52 10.73
N HIS A 215 10.62 11.52 11.12
CA HIS A 215 9.21 11.72 11.46
C HIS A 215 9.04 12.77 12.56
N VAL A 216 9.80 12.65 13.66
CA VAL A 216 9.75 13.64 14.76
C VAL A 216 10.10 15.04 14.25
N ALA A 217 10.97 15.18 13.25
CA ALA A 217 11.33 16.47 12.64
C ALA A 217 10.28 17.01 11.65
N THR A 218 9.48 16.17 11.00
CA THR A 218 8.59 16.54 9.87
C THR A 218 7.11 16.35 10.13
N ASN A 219 6.73 15.45 11.03
CA ASN A 219 5.39 14.89 11.28
C ASN A 219 4.83 14.00 10.15
N LEU A 220 5.63 13.65 9.13
CA LEU A 220 5.16 12.74 8.08
C LEU A 220 4.82 11.36 8.64
N PRO A 221 3.68 10.74 8.30
CA PRO A 221 3.36 9.38 8.73
C PRO A 221 4.34 8.37 8.12
N ILE A 222 4.40 7.17 8.71
CA ILE A 222 5.32 6.11 8.31
C ILE A 222 4.53 4.86 7.93
N PHE A 223 4.80 4.24 6.78
CA PHE A 223 4.35 2.89 6.47
C PHE A 223 5.53 2.01 6.09
N THR A 224 5.43 0.72 6.44
CA THR A 224 6.59 -0.17 6.36
C THR A 224 6.38 -1.31 5.37
N HIS A 225 7.50 -1.84 4.88
CA HIS A 225 7.61 -3.13 4.24
C HIS A 225 8.13 -4.14 5.25
N THR A 226 7.35 -5.18 5.51
CA THR A 226 7.76 -6.28 6.38
C THR A 226 8.06 -7.52 5.53
N GLY A 227 9.27 -8.05 5.65
CA GLY A 227 9.65 -9.28 4.94
C GLY A 227 8.75 -10.46 5.32
N ILE A 228 8.61 -11.41 4.39
CA ILE A 228 7.80 -12.62 4.61
C ILE A 228 8.61 -13.63 5.47
N PRO A 229 8.00 -14.21 6.50
CA PRO A 229 6.58 -14.26 6.86
C PRO A 229 6.08 -13.16 7.81
N GLY A 230 6.85 -12.12 8.12
CA GLY A 230 6.39 -11.01 8.93
C GLY A 230 6.91 -10.97 10.37
N LYS A 231 7.95 -11.72 10.68
CA LYS A 231 8.53 -11.82 12.05
C LYS A 231 9.06 -10.49 12.56
N ALA A 232 9.60 -9.63 11.68
CA ALA A 232 10.17 -8.34 12.07
C ALA A 232 9.11 -7.29 12.44
N ALA A 233 7.81 -7.57 12.30
CA ALA A 233 6.74 -6.60 12.51
C ALA A 233 6.78 -5.90 13.87
N LEU A 234 7.01 -6.66 14.96
CA LEU A 234 7.09 -6.09 16.31
C LEU A 234 8.39 -5.32 16.51
N GLU A 235 9.51 -5.78 15.97
CA GLU A 235 10.78 -5.06 16.05
C GLU A 235 10.72 -3.72 15.28
N GLN A 236 10.04 -3.67 14.13
CA GLN A 236 9.85 -2.43 13.39
C GLN A 236 9.15 -1.36 14.24
N ILE A 237 8.03 -1.70 14.87
CA ILE A 237 7.29 -0.74 15.70
C ILE A 237 8.07 -0.37 16.97
N ASP A 238 8.82 -1.32 17.59
CA ASP A 238 9.66 -1.03 18.75
C ASP A 238 10.73 0.03 18.41
N LEU A 239 11.44 -0.13 17.30
CA LEU A 239 12.47 0.82 16.85
C LEU A 239 11.90 2.21 16.53
N LEU A 240 10.69 2.29 15.98
CA LEU A 240 10.03 3.55 15.68
C LEU A 240 9.56 4.25 16.96
N GLU A 241 8.98 3.53 17.92
CA GLU A 241 8.57 4.11 19.21
C GLU A 241 9.78 4.58 20.02
N ASP A 242 10.87 3.79 20.07
CA ASP A 242 12.13 4.18 20.71
C ASP A 242 12.72 5.46 20.11
N ALA A 243 12.47 5.71 18.81
CA ALA A 243 12.87 6.94 18.13
C ALA A 243 11.87 8.10 18.35
N GLY A 244 10.79 7.91 19.12
CA GLY A 244 9.82 8.95 19.49
C GLY A 244 8.59 9.04 18.58
N VAL A 245 8.35 8.05 17.72
CA VAL A 245 7.15 7.98 16.87
C VAL A 245 5.96 7.51 17.69
N LYS A 246 4.82 8.19 17.58
CA LYS A 246 3.57 7.67 18.14
C LYS A 246 3.01 6.57 17.25
N PRO A 247 2.55 5.43 17.80
CA PRO A 247 2.05 4.32 17.01
C PRO A 247 0.92 4.66 16.03
N ASP A 248 0.05 5.60 16.38
CA ASP A 248 -1.04 6.08 15.52
C ASP A 248 -0.55 6.79 14.23
N ARG A 249 0.77 6.96 14.09
CA ARG A 249 1.43 7.51 12.91
C ARG A 249 2.14 6.44 12.07
N VAL A 250 1.93 5.15 12.38
CA VAL A 250 2.63 4.02 11.77
C VAL A 250 1.63 3.02 11.20
N VAL A 251 1.89 2.57 9.97
CA VAL A 251 1.29 1.37 9.37
C VAL A 251 2.38 0.32 9.26
N ILE A 252 2.18 -0.83 9.87
CA ILE A 252 3.01 -2.01 9.62
C ILE A 252 2.43 -2.74 8.42
N GLY A 253 3.13 -2.67 7.28
CA GLY A 253 2.68 -3.21 6.00
C GLY A 253 2.94 -4.71 5.84
N HIS A 254 2.30 -5.30 4.82
CA HIS A 254 2.44 -6.70 4.42
C HIS A 254 2.02 -7.74 5.46
N LEU A 255 1.25 -7.35 6.49
CA LEU A 255 0.85 -8.27 7.55
C LEU A 255 -0.21 -9.30 7.13
N GLY A 256 -0.77 -9.17 5.93
CA GLY A 256 -1.51 -10.26 5.30
C GLY A 256 -0.65 -11.50 4.97
N ASN A 257 0.70 -11.35 4.93
CA ASN A 257 1.64 -12.46 4.73
C ASN A 257 1.99 -13.20 6.03
N LEU A 258 1.76 -12.58 7.19
CA LEU A 258 1.91 -13.23 8.50
C LEU A 258 0.63 -14.02 8.80
N VAL A 259 0.57 -15.26 8.27
CA VAL A 259 -0.57 -16.14 8.48
C VAL A 259 -0.58 -16.63 9.92
N ASP A 260 -1.39 -15.95 10.74
CA ASP A 260 -1.65 -16.28 12.14
C ASP A 260 -3.16 -16.17 12.38
N THR A 261 -3.87 -17.29 12.39
CA THR A 261 -5.34 -17.34 12.60
C THR A 261 -5.76 -16.80 13.95
N SER A 262 -4.88 -16.77 14.95
CA SER A 262 -5.11 -16.16 16.27
C SER A 262 -4.94 -14.64 16.27
N VAL A 263 -4.30 -14.10 15.23
CA VAL A 263 -3.96 -12.69 14.98
C VAL A 263 -3.28 -11.99 16.18
N GLN A 264 -2.44 -12.73 16.92
CA GLN A 264 -1.84 -12.20 18.16
C GLN A 264 -0.85 -11.06 17.89
N VAL A 265 0.02 -11.22 16.90
CA VAL A 265 0.96 -10.16 16.49
C VAL A 265 0.20 -8.93 16.01
N HIS A 266 -0.80 -9.14 15.15
CA HIS A 266 -1.66 -8.06 14.63
C HIS A 266 -2.37 -7.32 15.78
N LYS A 267 -2.98 -8.06 16.72
CA LYS A 267 -3.62 -7.48 17.92
C LYS A 267 -2.63 -6.71 18.79
N SER A 268 -1.40 -7.20 18.92
CA SER A 268 -0.36 -6.50 19.71
C SER A 268 -0.01 -5.14 19.09
N ILE A 269 0.07 -5.07 17.76
CA ILE A 269 0.29 -3.81 17.01
C ILE A 269 -0.91 -2.87 17.17
N CYS A 270 -2.13 -3.38 16.96
CA CYS A 270 -3.36 -2.60 17.12
C CYS A 270 -3.55 -2.04 18.53
N LYS A 271 -3.22 -2.83 19.59
CA LYS A 271 -3.29 -2.40 20.99
C LYS A 271 -2.37 -1.21 21.31
N ARG A 272 -1.26 -1.08 20.60
CA ARG A 272 -0.33 0.05 20.69
C ARG A 272 -0.90 1.30 19.98
N GLY A 273 -1.93 1.14 19.15
CA GLY A 273 -2.58 2.21 18.39
C GLY A 273 -2.10 2.31 16.94
N ALA A 274 -1.17 1.49 16.50
CA ALA A 274 -0.69 1.47 15.13
C ALA A 274 -1.69 0.80 14.18
N PHE A 275 -1.52 1.04 12.88
CA PHE A 275 -2.29 0.38 11.85
C PHE A 275 -1.60 -0.91 11.37
N VAL A 276 -2.43 -1.86 10.98
CA VAL A 276 -2.03 -3.11 10.33
C VAL A 276 -2.44 -3.04 8.86
N GLY A 277 -1.45 -3.17 7.97
CA GLY A 277 -1.64 -3.13 6.52
C GLY A 277 -1.81 -4.52 5.91
N PHE A 278 -2.96 -4.77 5.25
CA PHE A 278 -3.19 -5.90 4.38
C PHE A 278 -3.15 -5.38 2.95
N ASP A 279 -2.04 -5.59 2.26
CA ASP A 279 -1.74 -4.91 1.00
C ASP A 279 -1.22 -5.84 -0.12
N ARG A 280 -1.38 -7.16 0.01
CA ARG A 280 -1.01 -8.16 -1.01
C ARG A 280 -2.15 -9.12 -1.31
N GLN A 281 -3.21 -8.59 -1.86
CA GLN A 281 -4.43 -9.32 -2.21
C GLN A 281 -4.43 -9.80 -3.67
N GLY A 282 -5.41 -10.64 -4.02
CA GLY A 282 -5.58 -11.21 -5.36
C GLY A 282 -4.73 -12.46 -5.59
N GLY A 283 -4.32 -13.15 -4.53
CA GLY A 283 -3.52 -14.34 -4.55
C GLY A 283 -4.14 -15.53 -3.82
N PRO A 284 -3.41 -16.65 -3.72
CA PRO A 284 -3.90 -17.87 -3.07
C PRO A 284 -4.11 -17.70 -1.55
N THR A 285 -3.51 -16.70 -0.93
CA THR A 285 -3.63 -16.41 0.52
C THR A 285 -4.82 -15.52 0.87
N ASP A 286 -5.63 -15.10 -0.10
CA ASP A 286 -6.78 -14.21 0.16
C ASP A 286 -7.75 -14.79 1.20
N GLY A 287 -7.97 -16.10 1.22
CA GLY A 287 -8.82 -16.75 2.21
C GLY A 287 -8.32 -16.52 3.64
N ASP A 288 -7.04 -16.72 3.88
CA ASP A 288 -6.40 -16.49 5.19
C ASP A 288 -6.44 -15.01 5.56
N GLN A 289 -6.17 -14.11 4.60
CA GLN A 289 -6.22 -12.67 4.83
C GLN A 289 -7.64 -12.20 5.21
N VAL A 290 -8.68 -12.73 4.55
CA VAL A 290 -10.08 -12.44 4.91
C VAL A 290 -10.38 -12.91 6.32
N GLN A 291 -10.00 -14.15 6.69
CA GLN A 291 -10.23 -14.68 8.04
C GLN A 291 -9.53 -13.82 9.11
N MET A 292 -8.27 -13.44 8.89
CA MET A 292 -7.52 -12.59 9.82
C MET A 292 -8.14 -11.19 9.93
N ALA A 293 -8.56 -10.58 8.81
CA ALA A 293 -9.21 -9.27 8.82
C ALA A 293 -10.55 -9.31 9.58
N ILE A 294 -11.39 -10.32 9.37
CA ILE A 294 -12.64 -10.53 10.12
C ILE A 294 -12.34 -10.73 11.61
N ALA A 295 -11.37 -11.57 11.97
CA ALA A 295 -11.00 -11.79 13.37
C ALA A 295 -10.51 -10.50 14.08
N LEU A 296 -9.89 -9.58 13.36
CA LEU A 296 -9.51 -8.28 13.88
C LEU A 296 -10.71 -7.31 13.99
N ILE A 297 -11.61 -7.32 13.02
CA ILE A 297 -12.86 -6.55 13.04
C ILE A 297 -13.71 -6.99 14.24
N ASP A 298 -13.92 -8.29 14.43
CA ASP A 298 -14.69 -8.85 15.54
C ASP A 298 -14.05 -8.58 16.91
N ALA A 299 -12.72 -8.47 16.93
CA ALA A 299 -11.98 -8.07 18.13
C ALA A 299 -12.00 -6.54 18.42
N GLY A 300 -12.69 -5.74 17.58
CA GLY A 300 -12.85 -4.30 17.76
C GLY A 300 -11.72 -3.45 17.18
N TYR A 301 -10.87 -4.00 16.30
CA TYR A 301 -9.71 -3.30 15.71
C TYR A 301 -9.97 -2.74 14.31
N ALA A 302 -11.22 -2.56 13.89
CA ALA A 302 -11.54 -1.97 12.59
C ALA A 302 -10.89 -0.58 12.39
N ASP A 303 -10.69 0.18 13.45
CA ASP A 303 -10.02 1.49 13.43
C ASP A 303 -8.50 1.41 13.17
N ASN A 304 -7.92 0.21 13.19
CA ASN A 304 -6.50 -0.03 13.01
C ASN A 304 -6.18 -0.81 11.73
N LEU A 305 -7.17 -1.10 10.88
CA LEU A 305 -6.96 -1.82 9.62
C LEU A 305 -6.86 -0.85 8.45
N MET A 306 -5.98 -1.16 7.50
CA MET A 306 -5.90 -0.51 6.20
C MET A 306 -5.65 -1.56 5.10
N PHE A 307 -6.28 -1.38 3.94
CA PHE A 307 -6.16 -2.27 2.79
C PHE A 307 -5.60 -1.55 1.58
N SER A 308 -4.76 -2.25 0.81
CA SER A 308 -4.19 -1.82 -0.46
C SER A 308 -3.82 -3.04 -1.30
N SER A 309 -3.10 -2.89 -2.41
CA SER A 309 -2.82 -4.03 -3.27
C SER A 309 -1.35 -4.24 -3.62
N ASP A 310 -0.47 -3.30 -3.28
CA ASP A 310 0.98 -3.39 -3.57
C ASP A 310 1.20 -3.81 -5.04
N LEU A 311 0.55 -3.05 -5.97
CA LEU A 311 0.53 -3.42 -7.37
C LEU A 311 1.89 -3.15 -8.00
N ALA A 312 2.62 -4.23 -8.28
CA ALA A 312 3.92 -4.23 -8.95
C ALA A 312 4.02 -5.35 -9.99
N ARG A 313 2.91 -5.70 -10.67
CA ARG A 313 2.87 -6.80 -11.65
C ARG A 313 2.07 -6.41 -12.89
N GLU A 314 2.67 -6.63 -14.06
CA GLU A 314 2.04 -6.36 -15.35
C GLU A 314 0.75 -7.17 -15.57
N SER A 315 0.66 -8.39 -15.02
CA SER A 315 -0.56 -9.23 -15.12
C SER A 315 -1.75 -8.68 -14.32
N PHE A 316 -1.54 -7.71 -13.44
CA PHE A 316 -2.62 -7.12 -12.64
C PHE A 316 -3.21 -5.85 -13.24
N ILE A 317 -2.58 -5.22 -14.23
CA ILE A 317 -3.17 -4.03 -14.87
C ILE A 317 -4.35 -4.41 -15.78
N GLN A 318 -5.33 -3.50 -15.89
CA GLN A 318 -6.55 -3.73 -16.67
C GLN A 318 -6.27 -3.96 -18.15
N ARG A 319 -5.29 -3.26 -18.70
CA ARG A 319 -4.85 -3.45 -20.08
C ARG A 319 -4.53 -4.92 -20.42
N ASN A 320 -4.06 -5.68 -19.46
CA ASN A 320 -3.69 -7.09 -19.61
C ASN A 320 -4.77 -8.04 -19.06
N GLY A 321 -5.98 -7.54 -18.79
CA GLY A 321 -7.09 -8.32 -18.27
C GLY A 321 -7.07 -8.54 -16.75
N GLY A 322 -6.17 -7.86 -16.04
CA GLY A 322 -6.12 -7.86 -14.58
C GLY A 322 -7.15 -6.90 -13.95
N PRO A 323 -7.27 -6.90 -12.61
CA PRO A 323 -8.22 -6.06 -11.88
C PRO A 323 -7.79 -4.59 -11.73
N GLY A 324 -6.57 -4.22 -12.12
CA GLY A 324 -6.04 -2.86 -12.00
C GLY A 324 -5.81 -2.39 -10.57
N TYR A 325 -5.60 -1.08 -10.40
CA TYR A 325 -5.38 -0.46 -9.09
C TYR A 325 -6.60 -0.49 -8.17
N ALA A 326 -7.81 -0.73 -8.68
CA ALA A 326 -9.00 -0.93 -7.85
C ALA A 326 -9.15 -2.36 -7.32
N LYS A 327 -8.13 -3.23 -7.46
CA LYS A 327 -8.14 -4.65 -7.05
C LYS A 327 -8.66 -4.86 -5.62
N THR A 328 -8.27 -4.01 -4.69
CA THR A 328 -8.77 -4.08 -3.31
C THR A 328 -10.30 -3.96 -3.26
N LEU A 329 -10.89 -3.00 -3.98
CA LEU A 329 -12.33 -2.80 -4.01
C LEU A 329 -13.06 -3.86 -4.83
N SER A 330 -12.50 -4.27 -5.97
CA SER A 330 -13.18 -5.16 -6.92
C SER A 330 -13.01 -6.65 -6.60
N VAL A 331 -11.93 -7.02 -5.87
CA VAL A 331 -11.62 -8.44 -5.56
C VAL A 331 -11.69 -8.74 -4.08
N PHE A 332 -11.07 -7.93 -3.22
CA PHE A 332 -10.92 -8.26 -1.80
C PHE A 332 -12.13 -7.83 -0.97
N VAL A 333 -12.65 -6.62 -1.17
CA VAL A 333 -13.84 -6.12 -0.46
C VAL A 333 -15.07 -7.03 -0.63
N PRO A 334 -15.39 -7.57 -1.83
CA PRO A 334 -16.48 -8.53 -1.96
C PRO A 334 -16.31 -9.78 -1.11
N LYS A 335 -15.08 -10.29 -0.95
CA LYS A 335 -14.79 -11.45 -0.08
C LYS A 335 -15.02 -11.13 1.38
N LEU A 336 -14.62 -9.93 1.83
CA LEU A 336 -14.87 -9.45 3.19
C LEU A 336 -16.37 -9.29 3.47
N LYS A 337 -17.13 -8.74 2.51
CA LYS A 337 -18.61 -8.66 2.61
C LYS A 337 -19.24 -10.03 2.74
N ALA A 338 -18.83 -10.98 1.91
CA ALA A 338 -19.30 -12.35 1.99
C ALA A 338 -18.95 -13.03 3.32
N ALA A 339 -17.87 -12.61 3.98
CA ALA A 339 -17.45 -13.08 5.29
C ALA A 339 -18.07 -12.29 6.47
N GLY A 340 -18.96 -11.31 6.22
CA GLY A 340 -19.73 -10.60 7.23
C GLY A 340 -19.32 -9.16 7.53
N ALA A 341 -18.29 -8.62 6.87
CA ALA A 341 -17.94 -7.21 7.03
C ALA A 341 -19.05 -6.32 6.44
N ASN A 342 -19.58 -5.39 7.25
CA ASN A 342 -20.60 -4.45 6.79
C ASN A 342 -19.97 -3.21 6.11
N ASP A 343 -20.80 -2.44 5.42
CA ASP A 343 -20.37 -1.29 4.64
C ASP A 343 -19.79 -0.17 5.51
N GLU A 344 -20.25 0.01 6.74
CA GLU A 344 -19.72 1.02 7.67
C GLU A 344 -18.28 0.71 8.06
N VAL A 345 -18.00 -0.56 8.42
CA VAL A 345 -16.65 -1.03 8.72
C VAL A 345 -15.73 -0.90 7.51
N LEU A 346 -16.21 -1.29 6.32
CA LEU A 346 -15.42 -1.18 5.10
C LEU A 346 -15.13 0.27 4.73
N ARG A 347 -16.10 1.18 4.89
CA ARG A 347 -15.89 2.63 4.72
C ARG A 347 -14.81 3.14 5.67
N LYS A 348 -14.87 2.75 6.95
CA LYS A 348 -13.87 3.11 7.95
C LYS A 348 -12.47 2.68 7.51
N ILE A 349 -12.31 1.43 7.07
CA ILE A 349 -11.02 0.85 6.69
C ILE A 349 -10.48 1.47 5.39
N MET A 350 -11.33 1.73 4.40
CA MET A 350 -10.91 2.20 3.08
C MET A 350 -10.85 3.71 2.93
N ILE A 351 -11.54 4.47 3.81
CA ILE A 351 -11.66 5.92 3.68
C ILE A 351 -11.12 6.62 4.93
N ASP A 352 -11.69 6.34 6.12
CA ASP A 352 -11.41 7.13 7.30
C ASP A 352 -10.02 6.85 7.88
N ASN A 353 -9.62 5.57 7.96
CA ASN A 353 -8.32 5.17 8.48
C ASN A 353 -7.16 5.70 7.63
N PRO A 354 -7.14 5.53 6.29
CA PRO A 354 -6.08 6.10 5.46
C PRO A 354 -6.01 7.63 5.55
N ARG A 355 -7.16 8.31 5.65
CA ARG A 355 -7.18 9.78 5.84
C ARG A 355 -6.59 10.19 7.19
N ARG A 356 -6.94 9.50 8.29
CA ARG A 356 -6.36 9.75 9.62
C ARG A 356 -4.85 9.51 9.62
N PHE A 357 -4.41 8.45 8.95
CA PHE A 357 -2.99 8.12 8.82
C PHE A 357 -2.23 9.19 8.03
N LEU A 358 -2.73 9.58 6.85
CA LEU A 358 -2.04 10.50 5.94
C LEU A 358 -2.08 11.95 6.40
N ALA A 359 -3.10 12.36 7.17
CA ALA A 359 -3.24 13.72 7.64
C ALA A 359 -2.15 14.07 8.66
N PHE A 360 -1.40 15.13 8.43
CA PHE A 360 -0.37 15.64 9.34
C PHE A 360 -0.33 17.16 9.35
N VAL A 361 0.12 17.75 10.44
CA VAL A 361 0.40 19.19 10.53
C VAL A 361 1.87 19.40 10.15
N PRO A 362 2.17 20.06 9.01
CA PRO A 362 3.55 20.31 8.62
C PRO A 362 4.29 21.14 9.69
N LYS A 363 5.50 20.71 10.04
CA LYS A 363 6.36 21.51 10.91
C LYS A 363 6.90 22.71 10.14
N LYS A 364 6.78 23.90 10.77
CA LYS A 364 7.43 25.10 10.26
C LYS A 364 8.96 24.93 10.31
N ARG A 365 9.65 25.35 9.26
CA ARG A 365 11.12 25.47 9.31
C ARG A 365 11.49 26.26 10.56
N ARG A 366 12.40 25.71 11.36
CA ARG A 366 13.15 26.58 12.29
C ARG A 366 14.09 27.40 11.41
N ALA A 367 13.88 28.72 11.44
CA ALA A 367 14.75 29.68 10.76
C ALA A 367 16.19 29.57 11.31
#